data_7a02af75e440273ceb6917a73bff4272
#
_entry.id   7a02af75e440273ceb6917a73bff4272
#
_cell.length_a   1.000
_cell.length_b   1.000
_cell.length_c   1.000
_cell.angle_alpha   90.00
_cell.angle_beta   90.00
_cell.angle_gamma   90.00
#
_symmetry.space_group_name_H-M   'P 1'
#
loop_
_entity.id
_entity.type
_entity.pdbx_description
1 polymer ?
#
loop_
_entity_poly.entity_id
_entity_poly.type
_entity_poly.pdbx_seq_one_letter_code
_entity_poly.pdbx_strand_id
1 'polypeptide(L)'
;MKNIIVSTILLSFLITSCNKELKYVDTSAINPNIFPKTAKDVQAMVNACYYPVRGAWWDGINTTSERGLMMTKELQTGVLRGGVGGDDGNITSMNYNPQSENVTFFYDFYHNSISTMTSYISTIEKSTIEMTDQERQKALAEMHTARALLCYDLFDLYGPIVVAPLEALENPLKDQPLPRMEYAEMVNFIEADLQAGVQGLPDPADVEYGRFSSGLARMLLIRLYLHEKKWDKVLAQCDTIITQNQYSLDPDYVGMWGVRAGQNSPEVIWAIPCDYGATSENQWQMMALPGNYPLQPGYGAIQSSWWFYDSFEANDVRKTNLIVAYTGSDGVDYNRQNPSTFLNYGPRPLKMDGDWDRTSELSEVDIIEYRYADVLLSKAEAIANLSGPTQEAMDLVNQIRNRANLSNFLLADYASLDKFIDMLLMERGHEFWCENGEYRADLIRYNKLTERIKLIAGDQFVEDAKILFPFSLKNIIEGKGAFVQNPGYN
;
A
#
# COMPACT_ATOMS: atom_id res chain seq x y z
N MET A 1 0.69 -65.86 -56.87
CA MET A 1 -0.51 -65.07 -56.62
C MET A 1 -0.90 -64.94 -55.13
N LYS A 2 -0.73 -66.01 -54.29
CA LYS A 2 -1.08 -65.92 -52.84
C LYS A 2 -0.24 -64.92 -52.07
N ASN A 3 1.03 -64.71 -52.39
CA ASN A 3 1.90 -63.76 -51.65
C ASN A 3 1.64 -62.30 -51.99
N ILE A 4 1.08 -61.97 -53.17
CA ILE A 4 0.74 -60.61 -53.61
C ILE A 4 -0.55 -60.16 -52.94
N ILE A 5 -1.50 -61.05 -52.72
CA ILE A 5 -2.79 -60.75 -52.06
C ILE A 5 -2.61 -60.45 -50.58
N VAL A 6 -1.69 -61.15 -49.87
CA VAL A 6 -1.37 -60.91 -48.48
C VAL A 6 -0.63 -59.58 -48.29
N SER A 7 0.27 -59.18 -49.21
CA SER A 7 0.94 -57.86 -49.15
C SER A 7 -0.03 -56.70 -49.42
N THR A 8 -1.02 -56.88 -50.29
CA THR A 8 -2.03 -55.85 -50.60
C THR A 8 -3.03 -55.65 -49.44
N ILE A 9 -3.39 -56.70 -48.73
CA ILE A 9 -4.25 -56.64 -47.54
C ILE A 9 -3.50 -56.03 -46.36
N LEU A 10 -2.19 -56.26 -46.16
CA LEU A 10 -1.40 -55.63 -45.13
C LEU A 10 -1.21 -54.11 -45.37
N LEU A 11 -1.16 -53.71 -46.66
CA LEU A 11 -1.00 -52.28 -47.01
C LEU A 11 -2.29 -51.48 -46.88
N SER A 12 -3.46 -52.10 -46.96
CA SER A 12 -4.76 -51.45 -46.78
C SER A 12 -5.13 -51.20 -45.31
N PHE A 13 -4.48 -51.87 -44.35
CA PHE A 13 -4.68 -51.57 -42.91
C PHE A 13 -3.83 -50.42 -42.38
N LEU A 14 -2.90 -49.85 -43.15
CA LEU A 14 -2.06 -48.73 -42.74
C LEU A 14 -2.65 -47.35 -43.11
N ILE A 15 -3.83 -47.30 -43.73
CA ILE A 15 -4.45 -46.03 -44.16
C ILE A 15 -5.64 -45.59 -43.28
N THR A 16 -5.97 -46.32 -42.23
CA THR A 16 -6.87 -45.80 -41.20
C THR A 16 -6.11 -45.03 -40.14
N SER A 17 -5.45 -43.95 -40.55
CA SER A 17 -5.01 -42.90 -39.63
C SER A 17 -6.25 -42.26 -39.02
N CYS A 18 -6.38 -42.39 -37.71
CA CYS A 18 -7.35 -41.65 -36.95
C CYS A 18 -7.14 -40.15 -37.18
N ASN A 19 -8.00 -39.54 -37.99
CA ASN A 19 -8.14 -38.08 -38.04
C ASN A 19 -8.84 -37.58 -36.79
N LYS A 20 -8.41 -37.98 -35.59
CA LYS A 20 -8.63 -37.20 -34.40
C LYS A 20 -7.52 -36.17 -34.36
N GLU A 21 -7.77 -34.99 -34.81
CA GLU A 21 -6.97 -33.82 -34.41
C GLU A 21 -6.84 -33.89 -32.89
N LEU A 22 -5.67 -34.23 -32.40
CA LEU A 22 -5.31 -34.00 -31.02
C LEU A 22 -5.36 -32.47 -30.85
N LYS A 23 -6.49 -31.96 -30.39
CA LYS A 23 -6.56 -30.60 -29.90
C LYS A 23 -5.68 -30.59 -28.67
N TYR A 24 -4.43 -30.18 -28.86
CA TYR A 24 -3.54 -29.86 -27.74
C TYR A 24 -4.19 -28.69 -27.00
N VAL A 25 -4.74 -28.97 -25.85
CA VAL A 25 -5.16 -27.93 -24.91
C VAL A 25 -3.97 -27.77 -23.98
N ASP A 26 -3.27 -26.66 -24.11
CA ASP A 26 -2.23 -26.30 -23.16
C ASP A 26 -2.88 -26.08 -21.80
N THR A 27 -2.70 -27.04 -20.90
CA THR A 27 -3.22 -27.01 -19.53
C THR A 27 -2.26 -26.29 -18.59
N SER A 28 -1.09 -25.89 -19.07
CA SER A 28 -0.10 -25.12 -18.28
C SER A 28 -0.35 -23.61 -18.34
N ALA A 29 -1.14 -23.13 -19.30
CA ALA A 29 -1.55 -21.73 -19.40
C ALA A 29 -3.04 -21.56 -19.08
N ILE A 30 -3.40 -20.46 -18.46
CA ILE A 30 -4.81 -20.09 -18.25
C ILE A 30 -5.44 -19.87 -19.62
N ASN A 31 -6.30 -20.81 -20.03
CA ASN A 31 -6.99 -20.77 -21.32
C ASN A 31 -8.45 -20.35 -21.11
N PRO A 32 -8.93 -19.25 -21.74
CA PRO A 32 -10.29 -18.77 -21.58
C PRO A 32 -11.38 -19.82 -21.91
N ASN A 33 -11.05 -20.83 -22.72
CA ASN A 33 -11.97 -21.90 -23.06
C ASN A 33 -12.13 -22.96 -21.94
N ILE A 34 -11.22 -22.97 -20.95
CA ILE A 34 -11.23 -23.96 -19.87
C ILE A 34 -11.26 -23.34 -18.47
N PHE A 35 -11.00 -22.05 -18.34
CA PHE A 35 -10.98 -21.32 -17.06
C PHE A 35 -11.41 -19.86 -17.28
N PRO A 36 -12.30 -19.27 -16.44
CA PRO A 36 -13.03 -19.92 -15.33
C PRO A 36 -14.28 -20.72 -15.81
N LYS A 37 -14.69 -21.75 -15.06
CA LYS A 37 -15.87 -22.58 -15.35
C LYS A 37 -16.84 -22.68 -14.18
N THR A 38 -16.38 -22.46 -12.97
CA THR A 38 -17.12 -22.62 -11.73
C THR A 38 -16.98 -21.40 -10.82
N ALA A 39 -17.89 -21.25 -9.86
CA ALA A 39 -17.77 -20.23 -8.81
C ALA A 39 -16.46 -20.35 -8.02
N LYS A 40 -15.91 -21.56 -7.87
CA LYS A 40 -14.60 -21.79 -7.24
C LYS A 40 -13.46 -21.18 -8.08
N ASP A 41 -13.56 -21.25 -9.41
CA ASP A 41 -12.55 -20.63 -10.29
C ASP A 41 -12.62 -19.11 -10.19
N VAL A 42 -13.82 -18.54 -10.08
CA VAL A 42 -14.01 -17.09 -9.83
C VAL A 42 -13.37 -16.69 -8.51
N GLN A 43 -13.57 -17.48 -7.44
CA GLN A 43 -12.92 -17.22 -6.16
C GLN A 43 -11.38 -17.30 -6.24
N ALA A 44 -10.84 -18.19 -7.06
CA ALA A 44 -9.40 -18.26 -7.31
C ALA A 44 -8.88 -16.99 -8.02
N MET A 45 -9.66 -16.44 -8.97
CA MET A 45 -9.33 -15.16 -9.62
C MET A 45 -9.39 -13.98 -8.62
N VAL A 46 -10.41 -13.96 -7.75
CA VAL A 46 -10.49 -12.97 -6.65
C VAL A 46 -9.26 -13.07 -5.76
N ASN A 47 -8.89 -14.27 -5.32
CA ASN A 47 -7.72 -14.46 -4.46
C ASN A 47 -6.42 -14.03 -5.15
N ALA A 48 -6.31 -14.22 -6.47
CA ALA A 48 -5.17 -13.74 -7.25
C ALA A 48 -5.05 -12.21 -7.25
N CYS A 49 -6.16 -11.47 -7.09
CA CYS A 49 -6.14 -10.00 -6.98
C CYS A 49 -5.57 -9.49 -5.65
N TYR A 50 -5.61 -10.31 -4.60
CA TYR A 50 -4.99 -9.96 -3.32
C TYR A 50 -3.46 -10.08 -3.34
N TYR A 51 -2.91 -10.91 -4.21
CA TYR A 51 -1.46 -11.15 -4.25
C TYR A 51 -0.64 -9.88 -4.47
N PRO A 52 -0.86 -9.06 -5.51
CA PRO A 52 -0.10 -7.84 -5.71
C PRO A 52 -0.37 -6.76 -4.66
N VAL A 53 -1.56 -6.75 -4.06
CA VAL A 53 -1.91 -5.80 -3.00
C VAL A 53 -1.21 -6.14 -1.70
N ARG A 54 -1.17 -7.43 -1.35
CA ARG A 54 -0.53 -7.91 -0.15
C ARG A 54 0.99 -7.97 -0.31
N GLY A 55 1.43 -8.50 -1.44
CA GLY A 55 2.82 -8.76 -1.76
C GLY A 55 3.36 -10.09 -1.27
N ALA A 56 4.54 -10.42 -1.77
CA ALA A 56 5.33 -11.56 -1.37
C ALA A 56 6.77 -11.11 -1.14
N TRP A 57 7.29 -11.34 0.02
CA TRP A 57 8.65 -11.09 0.52
C TRP A 57 9.37 -9.84 -0.05
N TRP A 58 9.69 -9.80 -1.35
CA TRP A 58 10.34 -8.66 -2.01
C TRP A 58 9.41 -7.90 -2.97
N ASP A 59 8.29 -8.48 -3.33
CA ASP A 59 7.49 -8.12 -4.49
C ASP A 59 6.09 -7.62 -4.14
N GLY A 60 5.87 -7.11 -2.94
CA GLY A 60 4.57 -6.61 -2.52
C GLY A 60 4.53 -5.11 -2.35
N ILE A 61 3.41 -4.49 -2.74
CA ILE A 61 3.25 -3.05 -2.56
C ILE A 61 3.23 -2.71 -1.07
N ASN A 62 2.58 -3.52 -0.26
CA ASN A 62 2.43 -3.32 1.17
C ASN A 62 3.33 -4.24 2.02
N THR A 63 4.50 -4.62 1.51
CA THR A 63 5.51 -5.30 2.33
C THR A 63 6.24 -4.31 3.22
N THR A 64 6.79 -4.81 4.31
CA THR A 64 7.65 -4.03 5.23
C THR A 64 9.14 -4.22 4.93
N SER A 65 9.47 -4.75 3.76
CA SER A 65 10.84 -4.89 3.27
C SER A 65 11.42 -3.58 2.75
N GLU A 66 12.70 -3.56 2.40
CA GLU A 66 13.36 -2.39 1.80
C GLU A 66 12.75 -1.91 0.47
N ARG A 67 11.96 -2.76 -0.20
CA ARG A 67 11.21 -2.44 -1.41
C ARG A 67 9.73 -2.23 -1.16
N GLY A 68 9.30 -2.15 0.09
CA GLY A 68 7.91 -1.87 0.44
C GLY A 68 7.55 -0.41 0.21
N LEU A 69 6.30 -0.20 -0.19
CA LEU A 69 5.77 1.14 -0.45
C LEU A 69 5.82 2.02 0.80
N MET A 70 5.44 1.47 1.95
CA MET A 70 5.45 2.17 3.23
C MET A 70 6.83 2.74 3.52
N MET A 71 7.89 1.92 3.44
CA MET A 71 9.24 2.38 3.72
C MET A 71 9.69 3.45 2.71
N THR A 72 9.42 3.25 1.41
CA THR A 72 9.77 4.22 0.37
C THR A 72 9.10 5.58 0.57
N LYS A 73 7.82 5.59 0.94
CA LYS A 73 7.08 6.83 1.28
C LYS A 73 7.63 7.49 2.56
N GLU A 74 7.86 6.72 3.62
CA GLU A 74 8.32 7.23 4.91
C GLU A 74 9.73 7.82 4.89
N LEU A 75 10.62 7.33 4.03
CA LEU A 75 11.95 7.89 3.84
C LEU A 75 11.94 9.36 3.39
N GLN A 76 10.84 9.86 2.86
CA GLN A 76 10.68 11.26 2.45
C GLN A 76 9.96 12.13 3.48
N THR A 77 9.39 11.56 4.54
CA THR A 77 8.58 12.31 5.51
C THR A 77 9.38 12.94 6.64
N GLY A 78 10.62 12.50 6.80
CA GLY A 78 11.44 12.85 7.95
C GLY A 78 11.21 11.99 9.18
N VAL A 79 10.27 11.08 9.13
CA VAL A 79 10.06 10.03 10.13
C VAL A 79 11.19 9.02 10.06
N LEU A 80 11.43 8.48 8.87
CA LEU A 80 12.52 7.54 8.61
C LEU A 80 13.69 8.20 7.90
N ARG A 81 14.84 7.59 8.13
CA ARG A 81 16.06 7.84 7.39
C ARG A 81 16.71 6.51 7.06
N GLY A 82 17.06 6.29 5.80
CA GLY A 82 17.77 5.09 5.35
C GLY A 82 19.19 5.01 5.93
N GLY A 83 19.70 3.81 5.96
CA GLY A 83 21.05 3.53 6.40
C GLY A 83 22.13 4.25 5.56
N VAL A 84 23.36 4.13 6.01
CA VAL A 84 24.51 4.77 5.37
C VAL A 84 24.81 4.09 4.02
N GLY A 85 24.50 4.80 2.95
CA GLY A 85 24.85 4.38 1.58
C GLY A 85 23.80 3.46 0.94
N GLY A 86 23.55 3.68 -0.33
CA GLY A 86 22.57 2.94 -1.11
C GLY A 86 21.36 3.80 -1.49
N ASP A 87 20.38 3.13 -2.08
CA ASP A 87 19.21 3.79 -2.68
C ASP A 87 18.31 4.50 -1.67
N ASP A 88 18.25 4.04 -0.40
CA ASP A 88 17.45 4.66 0.65
C ASP A 88 17.89 6.09 0.97
N GLY A 89 19.22 6.35 1.00
CA GLY A 89 19.76 7.69 1.15
C GLY A 89 19.40 8.59 -0.03
N ASN A 90 19.35 8.02 -1.24
CA ASN A 90 18.91 8.71 -2.45
C ASN A 90 17.42 9.05 -2.41
N ILE A 91 16.56 8.13 -1.91
CA ILE A 91 15.13 8.40 -1.72
C ILE A 91 14.93 9.53 -0.72
N THR A 92 15.58 9.44 0.45
CA THR A 92 15.50 10.46 1.52
C THR A 92 15.90 11.85 1.03
N SER A 93 16.88 11.96 0.12
CA SER A 93 17.41 13.24 -0.39
C SER A 93 16.82 13.66 -1.74
N MET A 94 15.88 12.93 -2.31
CA MET A 94 15.37 13.12 -3.69
C MET A 94 16.45 13.00 -4.78
N ASN A 95 17.55 12.30 -4.50
CA ASN A 95 18.62 12.05 -5.45
C ASN A 95 18.37 10.79 -6.27
N TYR A 96 17.25 10.73 -6.97
CA TYR A 96 16.85 9.60 -7.82
C TYR A 96 16.51 10.06 -9.24
N ASN A 97 16.52 9.12 -10.18
CA ASN A 97 16.34 9.35 -11.60
C ASN A 97 15.67 8.11 -12.28
N PRO A 98 15.40 8.12 -13.60
CA PRO A 98 14.77 7.00 -14.29
C PRO A 98 15.54 5.66 -14.29
N GLN A 99 16.77 5.59 -13.78
CA GLN A 99 17.54 4.37 -13.58
C GLN A 99 17.52 3.89 -12.11
N SER A 100 16.91 4.63 -11.22
CA SER A 100 16.82 4.27 -9.80
C SER A 100 15.69 3.24 -9.58
N GLU A 101 16.05 1.96 -9.49
CA GLU A 101 15.08 0.86 -9.40
C GLU A 101 14.12 1.02 -8.23
N ASN A 102 14.58 1.48 -7.06
CA ASN A 102 13.74 1.60 -5.85
C ASN A 102 12.58 2.60 -5.99
N VAL A 103 12.59 3.48 -6.97
CA VAL A 103 11.50 4.41 -7.24
C VAL A 103 10.78 4.12 -8.56
N THR A 104 11.36 3.34 -9.48
CA THR A 104 10.69 2.95 -10.73
C THR A 104 9.99 1.60 -10.62
N PHE A 105 10.41 0.77 -9.66
CA PHE A 105 9.96 -0.59 -9.45
C PHE A 105 8.44 -0.72 -9.32
N PHE A 106 7.78 0.14 -8.53
CA PHE A 106 6.35 0.00 -8.27
C PHE A 106 5.53 0.05 -9.55
N TYR A 107 5.81 0.99 -10.44
CA TYR A 107 5.11 1.05 -11.72
C TYR A 107 5.43 -0.15 -12.60
N ASP A 108 6.72 -0.47 -12.75
CA ASP A 108 7.19 -1.56 -13.62
C ASP A 108 6.58 -2.91 -13.22
N PHE A 109 6.36 -3.11 -11.93
CA PHE A 109 5.86 -4.38 -11.39
C PHE A 109 4.33 -4.45 -11.35
N TYR A 110 3.65 -3.36 -10.93
CA TYR A 110 2.21 -3.42 -10.61
C TYR A 110 1.27 -3.04 -11.76
N HIS A 111 1.73 -2.35 -12.79
CA HIS A 111 0.85 -2.00 -13.93
C HIS A 111 0.27 -3.24 -14.64
N ASN A 112 1.01 -4.34 -14.70
CA ASN A 112 0.51 -5.61 -15.25
C ASN A 112 -0.61 -6.23 -14.40
N SER A 113 -0.55 -6.05 -13.08
CA SER A 113 -1.61 -6.53 -12.18
C SER A 113 -2.91 -5.78 -12.41
N ILE A 114 -2.86 -4.47 -12.67
CA ILE A 114 -4.04 -3.66 -13.03
C ILE A 114 -4.67 -4.18 -14.34
N SER A 115 -3.85 -4.49 -15.34
CA SER A 115 -4.29 -5.06 -16.62
C SER A 115 -4.93 -6.44 -16.44
N THR A 116 -4.35 -7.28 -15.59
CA THR A 116 -4.89 -8.60 -15.22
C THR A 116 -6.24 -8.47 -14.54
N MET A 117 -6.38 -7.59 -13.56
CA MET A 117 -7.65 -7.33 -12.86
C MET A 117 -8.71 -6.79 -13.83
N THR A 118 -8.34 -5.93 -14.78
CA THR A 118 -9.25 -5.43 -15.82
C THR A 118 -9.79 -6.58 -16.69
N SER A 119 -8.93 -7.51 -17.08
CA SER A 119 -9.33 -8.71 -17.82
C SER A 119 -10.23 -9.64 -16.98
N TYR A 120 -9.93 -9.81 -15.70
CA TYR A 120 -10.72 -10.64 -14.79
C TYR A 120 -12.12 -10.09 -14.58
N ILE A 121 -12.24 -8.79 -14.30
CA ILE A 121 -13.54 -8.10 -14.15
C ILE A 121 -14.40 -8.34 -15.41
N SER A 122 -13.86 -8.03 -16.59
CA SER A 122 -14.57 -8.24 -17.86
C SER A 122 -14.95 -9.70 -18.10
N THR A 123 -14.08 -10.64 -17.72
CA THR A 123 -14.36 -12.07 -17.85
C THR A 123 -15.56 -12.48 -16.99
N ILE A 124 -15.65 -12.00 -15.76
CA ILE A 124 -16.74 -12.33 -14.85
C ILE A 124 -18.04 -11.65 -15.25
N GLU A 125 -17.99 -10.39 -15.67
CA GLU A 125 -19.16 -9.65 -16.18
C GLU A 125 -19.82 -10.34 -17.39
N LYS A 126 -18.99 -10.85 -18.33
CA LYS A 126 -19.46 -11.54 -19.53
C LYS A 126 -19.77 -13.02 -19.31
N SER A 127 -19.41 -13.60 -18.17
CA SER A 127 -19.52 -15.04 -17.92
C SER A 127 -20.95 -15.47 -17.64
N THR A 128 -21.27 -16.72 -18.06
CA THR A 128 -22.50 -17.43 -17.73
C THR A 128 -22.30 -18.48 -16.63
N ILE A 129 -21.25 -18.33 -15.83
CA ILE A 129 -20.94 -19.22 -14.71
C ILE A 129 -22.08 -19.19 -13.71
N GLU A 130 -22.53 -20.39 -13.32
CA GLU A 130 -23.60 -20.54 -12.33
C GLU A 130 -23.10 -20.13 -10.95
N MET A 131 -23.66 -19.02 -10.48
CA MET A 131 -23.42 -18.42 -9.15
C MET A 131 -24.56 -17.46 -8.87
N THR A 132 -24.80 -17.16 -7.59
CA THR A 132 -25.81 -16.18 -7.21
C THR A 132 -25.37 -14.76 -7.61
N ASP A 133 -26.35 -13.87 -7.79
CA ASP A 133 -26.06 -12.44 -8.08
C ASP A 133 -25.22 -11.81 -6.96
N GLN A 134 -25.45 -12.18 -5.71
CA GLN A 134 -24.69 -11.70 -4.56
C GLN A 134 -23.22 -12.15 -4.61
N GLU A 135 -22.96 -13.42 -4.92
CA GLU A 135 -21.59 -13.94 -5.09
C GLU A 135 -20.88 -13.24 -6.22
N ARG A 136 -21.56 -13.01 -7.35
CA ARG A 136 -21.01 -12.28 -8.50
C ARG A 136 -20.67 -10.83 -8.15
N GLN A 137 -21.60 -10.12 -7.52
CA GLN A 137 -21.39 -8.74 -7.09
C GLN A 137 -20.22 -8.62 -6.11
N LYS A 138 -20.15 -9.51 -5.10
CA LYS A 138 -19.04 -9.54 -4.16
C LYS A 138 -17.71 -9.79 -4.85
N ALA A 139 -17.62 -10.78 -5.74
CA ALA A 139 -16.40 -11.08 -6.48
C ALA A 139 -15.91 -9.89 -7.32
N LEU A 140 -16.82 -9.23 -8.05
CA LEU A 140 -16.52 -8.04 -8.83
C LEU A 140 -16.07 -6.88 -7.91
N ALA A 141 -16.76 -6.66 -6.79
CA ALA A 141 -16.43 -5.60 -5.85
C ALA A 141 -15.03 -5.78 -5.23
N GLU A 142 -14.65 -7.02 -4.90
CA GLU A 142 -13.28 -7.31 -4.42
C GLU A 142 -12.23 -7.03 -5.50
N MET A 143 -12.47 -7.42 -6.76
CA MET A 143 -11.56 -7.15 -7.88
C MET A 143 -11.44 -5.64 -8.19
N HIS A 144 -12.57 -4.92 -8.21
CA HIS A 144 -12.59 -3.46 -8.37
C HIS A 144 -11.82 -2.76 -7.26
N THR A 145 -12.04 -3.15 -6.00
CA THR A 145 -11.35 -2.56 -4.85
C THR A 145 -9.84 -2.81 -4.91
N ALA A 146 -9.42 -4.04 -5.25
CA ALA A 146 -8.00 -4.36 -5.43
C ALA A 146 -7.36 -3.52 -6.55
N ARG A 147 -8.04 -3.37 -7.69
CA ARG A 147 -7.56 -2.55 -8.81
C ARG A 147 -7.47 -1.08 -8.43
N ALA A 148 -8.49 -0.56 -7.74
CA ALA A 148 -8.50 0.83 -7.28
C ALA A 148 -7.39 1.13 -6.30
N LEU A 149 -7.09 0.21 -5.36
CA LEU A 149 -6.00 0.36 -4.39
C LEU A 149 -4.66 0.49 -5.12
N LEU A 150 -4.34 -0.44 -6.02
CA LEU A 150 -3.10 -0.36 -6.82
C LEU A 150 -3.05 0.90 -7.70
N CYS A 151 -4.18 1.28 -8.30
CA CYS A 151 -4.26 2.50 -9.11
C CYS A 151 -4.04 3.74 -8.26
N TYR A 152 -4.59 3.81 -7.04
CA TYR A 152 -4.41 4.92 -6.12
C TYR A 152 -2.95 5.06 -5.68
N ASP A 153 -2.32 3.95 -5.26
CA ASP A 153 -0.92 3.96 -4.85
C ASP A 153 0.02 4.42 -5.97
N LEU A 154 -0.18 3.89 -7.19
CA LEU A 154 0.62 4.31 -8.33
C LEU A 154 0.31 5.77 -8.75
N PHE A 155 -0.95 6.20 -8.62
CA PHE A 155 -1.35 7.57 -8.90
C PHE A 155 -0.73 8.57 -7.91
N ASP A 156 -0.68 8.24 -6.62
CA ASP A 156 -0.01 9.06 -5.60
C ASP A 156 1.50 9.21 -5.85
N LEU A 157 2.15 8.14 -6.33
CA LEU A 157 3.59 8.15 -6.59
C LEU A 157 3.99 8.78 -7.93
N TYR A 158 3.25 8.49 -8.99
CA TYR A 158 3.65 8.81 -10.37
C TYR A 158 2.71 9.80 -11.08
N GLY A 159 1.61 10.21 -10.44
CA GLY A 159 0.51 10.86 -11.14
C GLY A 159 -0.24 9.90 -12.06
N PRO A 160 -1.00 10.38 -13.05
CA PRO A 160 -1.76 9.51 -13.94
C PRO A 160 -0.88 8.44 -14.58
N ILE A 161 -1.39 7.20 -14.62
CA ILE A 161 -0.71 6.04 -15.19
C ILE A 161 -1.40 5.56 -16.49
N VAL A 162 -0.81 4.58 -17.16
CA VAL A 162 -1.50 3.86 -18.22
C VAL A 162 -2.41 2.81 -17.59
N VAL A 163 -3.69 2.87 -17.92
CA VAL A 163 -4.64 1.78 -17.70
C VAL A 163 -5.07 1.26 -19.06
N ALA A 164 -4.63 0.07 -19.41
CA ALA A 164 -4.90 -0.51 -20.73
C ALA A 164 -6.41 -0.78 -20.89
N PRO A 165 -7.06 -0.27 -21.94
CA PRO A 165 -8.45 -0.57 -22.22
C PRO A 165 -8.60 -2.04 -22.60
N LEU A 166 -9.77 -2.60 -22.35
CA LEU A 166 -10.03 -4.02 -22.61
C LEU A 166 -9.74 -4.42 -24.05
N GLU A 167 -10.04 -3.55 -25.03
CA GLU A 167 -9.77 -3.81 -26.45
C GLU A 167 -8.29 -4.06 -26.72
N ALA A 168 -7.39 -3.30 -26.08
CA ALA A 168 -5.95 -3.49 -26.20
C ALA A 168 -5.52 -4.82 -25.56
N LEU A 169 -6.09 -5.17 -24.39
CA LEU A 169 -5.81 -6.43 -23.71
C LEU A 169 -6.28 -7.66 -24.48
N GLU A 170 -7.40 -7.57 -25.18
CA GLU A 170 -7.95 -8.64 -26.02
C GLU A 170 -7.19 -8.79 -27.38
N ASN A 171 -6.46 -7.77 -27.81
CA ASN A 171 -5.78 -7.73 -29.11
C ASN A 171 -4.30 -7.30 -29.00
N PRO A 172 -3.47 -7.96 -28.20
CA PRO A 172 -2.09 -7.53 -27.89
C PRO A 172 -1.17 -7.45 -29.13
N LEU A 173 -1.49 -8.15 -30.21
CA LEU A 173 -0.72 -8.10 -31.45
C LEU A 173 -0.99 -6.87 -32.32
N LYS A 174 -2.05 -6.10 -32.02
CA LYS A 174 -2.35 -4.83 -32.67
C LYS A 174 -1.82 -3.63 -31.88
N ASP A 175 -1.00 -3.92 -30.90
CA ASP A 175 -0.63 -2.99 -29.85
C ASP A 175 0.06 -1.75 -30.40
N GLN A 176 -0.48 -0.61 -30.02
CA GLN A 176 0.17 0.70 -30.13
C GLN A 176 0.48 1.14 -28.70
N PRO A 177 1.61 1.81 -28.47
CA PRO A 177 1.90 2.39 -27.17
C PRO A 177 0.76 3.28 -26.69
N LEU A 178 0.31 3.05 -25.45
CA LEU A 178 -0.79 3.78 -24.86
C LEU A 178 -0.27 5.02 -24.10
N PRO A 179 -0.95 6.17 -24.21
CA PRO A 179 -0.66 7.31 -23.36
C PRO A 179 -1.07 7.05 -21.92
N ARG A 180 -0.51 7.83 -21.01
CA ARG A 180 -1.03 7.94 -19.65
C ARG A 180 -2.46 8.47 -19.70
N MET A 181 -3.30 7.99 -18.79
CA MET A 181 -4.69 8.47 -18.67
C MET A 181 -4.69 9.97 -18.35
N GLU A 182 -5.69 10.70 -18.82
CA GLU A 182 -5.87 12.08 -18.39
C GLU A 182 -6.17 12.16 -16.90
N TYR A 183 -5.70 13.23 -16.22
CA TYR A 183 -5.78 13.34 -14.76
C TYR A 183 -7.20 13.12 -14.20
N ALA A 184 -8.17 13.83 -14.76
CA ALA A 184 -9.56 13.73 -14.34
C ALA A 184 -10.17 12.35 -14.63
N GLU A 185 -9.76 11.71 -15.70
CA GLU A 185 -10.19 10.35 -16.04
C GLU A 185 -9.62 9.33 -15.04
N MET A 186 -8.34 9.49 -14.64
CA MET A 186 -7.72 8.62 -13.64
C MET A 186 -8.43 8.71 -12.29
N VAL A 187 -8.72 9.93 -11.82
CA VAL A 187 -9.49 10.15 -10.59
C VAL A 187 -10.87 9.50 -10.68
N ASN A 188 -11.59 9.71 -11.79
CA ASN A 188 -12.91 9.12 -11.97
C ASN A 188 -12.87 7.59 -12.07
N PHE A 189 -11.82 7.04 -12.67
CA PHE A 189 -11.63 5.59 -12.78
C PHE A 189 -11.46 4.96 -11.39
N ILE A 190 -10.57 5.53 -10.55
CA ILE A 190 -10.37 5.06 -9.18
C ILE A 190 -11.66 5.24 -8.37
N GLU A 191 -12.32 6.40 -8.46
CA GLU A 191 -13.58 6.67 -7.75
C GLU A 191 -14.67 5.66 -8.13
N ALA A 192 -14.82 5.33 -9.41
CA ALA A 192 -15.81 4.37 -9.89
C ALA A 192 -15.57 2.95 -9.34
N ASP A 193 -14.34 2.48 -9.37
CA ASP A 193 -13.97 1.18 -8.81
C ASP A 193 -14.23 1.11 -7.28
N LEU A 194 -13.90 2.17 -6.55
CA LEU A 194 -14.15 2.23 -5.11
C LEU A 194 -15.66 2.30 -4.80
N GLN A 195 -16.44 3.00 -5.62
CA GLN A 195 -17.90 3.00 -5.47
C GLN A 195 -18.51 1.61 -5.73
N ALA A 196 -17.99 0.86 -6.70
CA ALA A 196 -18.37 -0.54 -6.90
C ALA A 196 -18.02 -1.39 -5.65
N GLY A 197 -16.87 -1.12 -5.03
CA GLY A 197 -16.48 -1.71 -3.74
C GLY A 197 -17.46 -1.39 -2.62
N VAL A 198 -17.83 -0.12 -2.45
CA VAL A 198 -18.81 0.30 -1.43
C VAL A 198 -20.16 -0.39 -1.59
N GLN A 199 -20.59 -0.63 -2.83
CA GLN A 199 -21.92 -1.22 -3.13
C GLN A 199 -21.95 -2.73 -3.02
N GLY A 200 -20.85 -3.42 -3.35
CA GLY A 200 -20.84 -4.87 -3.47
C GLY A 200 -20.05 -5.62 -2.41
N LEU A 201 -19.20 -4.95 -1.64
CA LEU A 201 -18.49 -5.57 -0.53
C LEU A 201 -19.38 -5.71 0.70
N PRO A 202 -19.20 -6.77 1.50
CA PRO A 202 -19.91 -6.92 2.76
C PRO A 202 -19.51 -5.85 3.79
N ASP A 203 -20.37 -5.71 4.79
CA ASP A 203 -20.05 -4.86 5.94
C ASP A 203 -18.85 -5.40 6.74
N PRO A 204 -18.11 -4.55 7.46
CA PRO A 204 -16.92 -4.96 8.21
C PRO A 204 -17.14 -6.11 9.18
N ALA A 205 -18.30 -6.20 9.81
CA ALA A 205 -18.66 -7.28 10.74
C ALA A 205 -18.87 -8.65 10.06
N ASP A 206 -19.07 -8.68 8.74
CA ASP A 206 -19.44 -9.86 7.96
C ASP A 206 -18.28 -10.38 7.08
N VAL A 207 -17.09 -9.85 7.25
CA VAL A 207 -15.91 -10.28 6.48
C VAL A 207 -14.90 -11.05 7.34
N GLU A 208 -14.21 -11.98 6.72
CA GLU A 208 -13.02 -12.60 7.28
C GLU A 208 -11.89 -11.55 7.40
N TYR A 209 -11.15 -11.59 8.50
CA TYR A 209 -10.04 -10.67 8.73
C TYR A 209 -9.02 -10.72 7.58
N GLY A 210 -8.59 -9.56 7.12
CA GLY A 210 -7.70 -9.40 5.96
C GLY A 210 -8.43 -9.35 4.61
N ARG A 211 -9.74 -9.65 4.54
CA ARG A 211 -10.54 -9.47 3.34
C ARG A 211 -11.06 -8.04 3.24
N PHE A 212 -11.39 -7.61 2.02
CA PHE A 212 -11.93 -6.28 1.79
C PHE A 212 -13.37 -6.16 2.27
N SER A 213 -13.66 -5.05 2.94
CA SER A 213 -14.99 -4.66 3.41
C SER A 213 -15.44 -3.34 2.78
N SER A 214 -16.72 -3.04 2.88
CA SER A 214 -17.26 -1.73 2.48
C SER A 214 -16.60 -0.58 3.26
N GLY A 215 -16.13 -0.85 4.49
CA GLY A 215 -15.35 0.09 5.30
C GLY A 215 -14.01 0.45 4.66
N LEU A 216 -13.28 -0.53 4.13
CA LEU A 216 -12.04 -0.28 3.40
C LEU A 216 -12.29 0.55 2.13
N ALA A 217 -13.30 0.18 1.32
CA ALA A 217 -13.60 0.93 0.11
C ALA A 217 -13.92 2.42 0.41
N ARG A 218 -14.65 2.69 1.52
CA ARG A 218 -14.90 4.06 2.00
C ARG A 218 -13.63 4.76 2.47
N MET A 219 -12.74 4.05 3.17
CA MET A 219 -11.47 4.62 3.62
C MET A 219 -10.58 5.02 2.44
N LEU A 220 -10.52 4.19 1.40
CA LEU A 220 -9.81 4.52 0.16
C LEU A 220 -10.44 5.71 -0.59
N LEU A 221 -11.77 5.84 -0.58
CA LEU A 221 -12.45 7.05 -1.07
C LEU A 221 -12.06 8.29 -0.26
N ILE A 222 -11.94 8.19 1.08
CA ILE A 222 -11.46 9.29 1.91
C ILE A 222 -10.06 9.71 1.43
N ARG A 223 -9.14 8.75 1.21
CA ARG A 223 -7.78 9.04 0.73
C ARG A 223 -7.77 9.72 -0.64
N LEU A 224 -8.53 9.19 -1.60
CA LEU A 224 -8.68 9.81 -2.92
C LEU A 224 -9.26 11.24 -2.83
N TYR A 225 -10.25 11.45 -1.99
CA TYR A 225 -10.87 12.78 -1.84
C TYR A 225 -9.98 13.76 -1.08
N LEU A 226 -9.17 13.31 -0.12
CA LEU A 226 -8.12 14.12 0.50
C LEU A 226 -7.07 14.55 -0.53
N HIS A 227 -6.59 13.61 -1.35
CA HIS A 227 -5.65 13.89 -2.43
C HIS A 227 -6.19 14.98 -3.37
N GLU A 228 -7.48 14.90 -3.73
CA GLU A 228 -8.17 15.83 -4.61
C GLU A 228 -8.73 17.09 -3.90
N LYS A 229 -8.54 17.23 -2.58
CA LYS A 229 -9.08 18.33 -1.75
C LYS A 229 -10.59 18.48 -1.88
N LYS A 230 -11.31 17.37 -2.08
CA LYS A 230 -12.79 17.31 -2.16
C LYS A 230 -13.36 17.16 -0.75
N TRP A 231 -13.24 18.20 0.07
CA TRP A 231 -13.50 18.16 1.51
C TRP A 231 -14.92 17.74 1.89
N ASP A 232 -15.92 18.17 1.13
CA ASP A 232 -17.31 17.76 1.28
C ASP A 232 -17.50 16.25 1.12
N LYS A 233 -16.80 15.64 0.15
CA LYS A 233 -16.83 14.20 -0.06
C LYS A 233 -16.05 13.45 1.03
N VAL A 234 -14.93 13.99 1.52
CA VAL A 234 -14.22 13.45 2.69
C VAL A 234 -15.16 13.37 3.88
N LEU A 235 -15.80 14.50 4.20
CA LEU A 235 -16.72 14.60 5.34
C LEU A 235 -17.85 13.57 5.24
N ALA A 236 -18.48 13.43 4.07
CA ALA A 236 -19.56 12.50 3.85
C ALA A 236 -19.16 11.02 4.07
N GLN A 237 -17.95 10.60 3.63
CA GLN A 237 -17.48 9.25 3.88
C GLN A 237 -17.10 9.02 5.35
N CYS A 238 -16.44 10.00 5.99
CA CYS A 238 -16.11 9.93 7.42
C CYS A 238 -17.38 9.82 8.28
N ASP A 239 -18.40 10.66 8.02
CA ASP A 239 -19.68 10.63 8.73
C ASP A 239 -20.38 9.28 8.58
N THR A 240 -20.29 8.67 7.39
CA THR A 240 -20.87 7.34 7.15
C THR A 240 -20.19 6.30 8.02
N ILE A 241 -18.86 6.22 8.01
CA ILE A 241 -18.11 5.26 8.83
C ILE A 241 -18.38 5.46 10.33
N ILE A 242 -18.39 6.71 10.80
CA ILE A 242 -18.63 7.03 12.20
C ILE A 242 -20.07 6.65 12.60
N THR A 243 -21.06 6.95 11.76
CA THR A 243 -22.48 6.66 12.05
C THR A 243 -22.77 5.16 12.05
N GLN A 244 -22.09 4.38 11.22
CA GLN A 244 -22.21 2.94 11.23
C GLN A 244 -21.72 2.30 12.53
N ASN A 245 -20.87 3.00 13.30
CA ASN A 245 -20.39 2.61 14.63
C ASN A 245 -19.82 1.19 14.70
N GLN A 246 -19.09 0.79 13.62
CA GLN A 246 -18.46 -0.52 13.55
C GLN A 246 -16.98 -0.48 13.97
N TYR A 247 -16.41 0.70 14.14
CA TYR A 247 -15.04 0.93 14.56
C TYR A 247 -14.98 1.90 15.74
N SER A 248 -13.95 1.77 16.55
CA SER A 248 -13.63 2.71 17.63
C SER A 248 -12.12 2.78 17.84
N LEU A 249 -11.63 3.82 18.49
CA LEU A 249 -10.22 3.87 18.87
C LEU A 249 -9.88 2.71 19.83
N ASP A 250 -8.76 2.05 19.56
CA ASP A 250 -8.22 1.06 20.49
C ASP A 250 -7.66 1.78 21.72
N PRO A 251 -8.08 1.44 22.94
CA PRO A 251 -7.56 2.08 24.13
C PRO A 251 -6.08 1.75 24.40
N ASP A 252 -5.58 0.63 23.89
CA ASP A 252 -4.17 0.21 24.00
C ASP A 252 -3.42 0.41 22.71
N TYR A 253 -2.98 1.65 22.48
CA TYR A 253 -2.20 1.97 21.26
C TYR A 253 -0.95 1.11 21.10
N VAL A 254 -0.25 0.79 22.19
CA VAL A 254 1.00 0.04 22.11
C VAL A 254 0.71 -1.44 21.85
N GLY A 255 -0.28 -2.00 22.55
CA GLY A 255 -0.62 -3.42 22.45
C GLY A 255 -1.19 -3.82 21.08
N MET A 256 -1.85 -2.90 20.36
CA MET A 256 -2.43 -3.22 19.04
C MET A 256 -1.38 -3.61 17.97
N TRP A 257 -0.11 -3.31 18.18
CA TRP A 257 1.00 -3.63 17.29
C TRP A 257 1.71 -4.97 17.60
N GLY A 258 1.19 -5.74 18.54
CA GLY A 258 1.73 -7.04 18.90
C GLY A 258 1.34 -8.16 17.92
N VAL A 259 1.93 -9.34 18.12
CA VAL A 259 1.59 -10.54 17.35
C VAL A 259 0.10 -10.82 17.42
N ARG A 260 -0.55 -10.87 16.24
CA ARG A 260 -2.00 -11.12 16.07
C ARG A 260 -2.92 -10.16 16.84
N ALA A 261 -2.39 -9.04 17.31
CA ALA A 261 -3.19 -8.07 18.06
C ALA A 261 -4.16 -7.30 17.17
N GLY A 262 -3.78 -7.02 15.92
CA GLY A 262 -4.61 -6.34 14.93
C GLY A 262 -5.97 -7.00 14.71
N GLN A 263 -6.05 -8.34 14.77
CA GLN A 263 -7.30 -9.10 14.60
C GLN A 263 -8.35 -8.77 15.66
N ASN A 264 -7.91 -8.37 16.85
CA ASN A 264 -8.78 -8.09 17.99
C ASN A 264 -8.98 -6.60 18.22
N SER A 265 -8.29 -5.74 17.49
CA SER A 265 -8.39 -4.31 17.65
C SER A 265 -9.67 -3.77 17.00
N PRO A 266 -10.52 -3.04 17.75
CA PRO A 266 -11.72 -2.43 17.20
C PRO A 266 -11.41 -1.25 16.26
N GLU A 267 -10.15 -0.87 16.15
CA GLU A 267 -9.71 0.27 15.36
C GLU A 267 -9.36 -0.10 13.91
N VAL A 268 -8.98 -1.35 13.65
CA VAL A 268 -8.48 -1.80 12.35
C VAL A 268 -9.59 -1.83 11.31
N ILE A 269 -9.45 -1.05 10.25
CA ILE A 269 -10.33 -1.07 9.07
C ILE A 269 -9.85 -2.14 8.08
N TRP A 270 -8.53 -2.22 7.88
CA TRP A 270 -7.93 -3.25 7.06
C TRP A 270 -6.48 -3.47 7.45
N ALA A 271 -6.09 -4.73 7.48
CA ALA A 271 -4.72 -5.18 7.70
C ALA A 271 -4.40 -6.38 6.81
N ILE A 272 -3.11 -6.61 6.62
CA ILE A 272 -2.57 -7.81 5.98
C ILE A 272 -2.20 -8.79 7.09
N PRO A 273 -2.92 -9.91 7.22
CA PRO A 273 -2.59 -10.92 8.21
C PRO A 273 -1.23 -11.57 7.91
N CYS A 274 -0.41 -11.70 8.92
CA CYS A 274 0.88 -12.36 8.85
C CYS A 274 0.89 -13.65 9.67
N ASP A 275 1.26 -14.77 9.04
CA ASP A 275 1.32 -16.10 9.66
C ASP A 275 2.48 -16.90 9.07
N TYR A 276 3.35 -17.49 9.91
CA TYR A 276 4.48 -18.32 9.49
C TYR A 276 4.10 -19.51 8.59
N GLY A 277 2.87 -20.00 8.69
CA GLY A 277 2.40 -21.17 7.95
C GLY A 277 2.10 -20.93 6.49
N ALA A 278 1.80 -19.69 6.11
CA ALA A 278 1.27 -19.39 4.79
C ALA A 278 1.84 -18.13 4.17
N THR A 279 2.04 -17.05 4.89
CA THR A 279 2.09 -15.74 4.25
C THR A 279 2.58 -14.62 5.17
N SER A 280 3.61 -14.84 5.97
CA SER A 280 4.22 -13.72 6.67
C SER A 280 5.14 -12.97 5.73
N GLU A 281 4.86 -11.69 5.52
CA GLU A 281 5.67 -10.79 4.72
C GLU A 281 6.21 -9.62 5.57
N ASN A 282 5.98 -9.66 6.90
CA ASN A 282 6.44 -8.61 7.79
C ASN A 282 7.91 -8.83 8.18
N GLN A 283 8.79 -8.05 7.57
CA GLN A 283 10.23 -7.98 7.88
C GLN A 283 10.59 -6.79 8.77
N TRP A 284 9.62 -6.02 9.27
CA TRP A 284 9.89 -4.75 9.92
C TRP A 284 10.88 -4.85 11.07
N GLN A 285 10.72 -5.84 11.92
CA GLN A 285 11.62 -6.07 13.05
C GLN A 285 13.07 -6.36 12.59
N MET A 286 13.24 -7.15 11.51
CA MET A 286 14.56 -7.37 10.91
C MET A 286 15.19 -6.09 10.35
N MET A 287 14.39 -5.27 9.67
CA MET A 287 14.85 -4.01 9.09
C MET A 287 15.22 -2.99 10.18
N ALA A 288 14.47 -2.96 11.28
CA ALA A 288 14.64 -1.97 12.34
C ALA A 288 15.76 -2.32 13.34
N LEU A 289 15.88 -3.56 13.77
CA LEU A 289 16.81 -3.94 14.85
C LEU A 289 18.29 -3.91 14.37
N PRO A 290 19.22 -3.46 15.23
CA PRO A 290 20.66 -3.53 14.94
C PRO A 290 21.18 -4.95 14.83
N GLY A 291 22.27 -5.14 14.05
CA GLY A 291 22.93 -6.45 13.93
C GLY A 291 23.57 -6.97 15.21
N ASN A 292 23.80 -6.10 16.19
CA ASN A 292 24.31 -6.46 17.52
C ASN A 292 23.22 -6.37 18.63
N TYR A 293 21.92 -6.33 18.24
CA TYR A 293 20.84 -6.34 19.23
C TYR A 293 20.81 -7.70 19.96
N PRO A 294 20.77 -7.74 21.31
CA PRO A 294 21.10 -8.95 22.06
C PRO A 294 20.08 -10.07 21.94
N LEU A 295 18.80 -9.75 21.85
CA LEU A 295 17.72 -10.76 21.81
C LEU A 295 17.54 -11.32 20.40
N GLN A 296 17.41 -10.43 19.43
CA GLN A 296 17.19 -10.79 18.03
C GLN A 296 17.92 -9.79 17.11
N PRO A 297 19.11 -10.12 16.61
CA PRO A 297 19.82 -9.24 15.68
C PRO A 297 19.03 -9.07 14.38
N GLY A 298 19.07 -7.83 13.86
CA GLY A 298 18.47 -7.48 12.57
C GLY A 298 19.48 -6.94 11.58
N TYR A 299 19.00 -6.37 10.49
CA TYR A 299 19.86 -5.73 9.49
C TYR A 299 20.30 -4.32 9.88
N GLY A 300 19.53 -3.65 10.74
CA GLY A 300 19.80 -2.26 11.11
C GLY A 300 19.67 -1.29 9.95
N ALA A 301 18.85 -1.63 8.95
CA ALA A 301 18.76 -0.89 7.70
C ALA A 301 18.13 0.49 7.85
N ILE A 302 17.19 0.66 8.78
CA ILE A 302 16.42 1.89 8.95
C ILE A 302 16.57 2.48 10.33
N GLN A 303 16.51 3.80 10.41
CA GLN A 303 16.45 4.57 11.64
C GLN A 303 15.33 5.60 11.53
N SER A 304 14.71 5.95 12.66
CA SER A 304 13.92 7.16 12.71
C SER A 304 14.87 8.38 12.78
N SER A 305 14.39 9.60 12.58
CA SER A 305 15.21 10.77 12.79
C SER A 305 15.14 11.26 14.25
N TRP A 306 16.24 11.80 14.79
CA TRP A 306 16.21 12.46 16.10
C TRP A 306 15.26 13.65 16.12
N TRP A 307 15.14 14.37 14.99
CA TRP A 307 14.17 15.44 14.85
C TRP A 307 12.73 14.96 15.11
N PHE A 308 12.36 13.83 14.54
CA PHE A 308 11.03 13.26 14.73
C PHE A 308 10.81 12.80 16.19
N TYR A 309 11.79 12.11 16.77
CA TYR A 309 11.72 11.69 18.18
C TYR A 309 11.57 12.88 19.14
N ASP A 310 12.34 13.96 18.90
CA ASP A 310 12.32 15.16 19.75
C ASP A 310 11.01 15.96 19.59
N SER A 311 10.25 15.73 18.53
CA SER A 311 8.95 16.39 18.31
C SER A 311 7.81 15.83 19.17
N PHE A 312 7.98 14.64 19.76
CA PHE A 312 6.98 14.06 20.66
C PHE A 312 7.02 14.72 22.04
N GLU A 313 5.87 14.90 22.64
CA GLU A 313 5.77 15.30 24.05
C GLU A 313 6.33 14.20 24.97
N ALA A 314 6.76 14.59 26.17
CA ALA A 314 7.45 13.67 27.08
C ALA A 314 6.64 12.41 27.43
N ASN A 315 5.33 12.57 27.61
CA ASN A 315 4.42 11.50 28.05
C ASN A 315 3.70 10.81 26.88
N ASP A 316 4.05 11.09 25.64
CA ASP A 316 3.40 10.50 24.48
C ASP A 316 3.74 9.00 24.40
N VAL A 317 2.73 8.15 24.60
CA VAL A 317 2.91 6.69 24.56
C VAL A 317 3.31 6.18 23.17
N ARG A 318 3.03 6.93 22.11
CA ARG A 318 3.29 6.54 20.72
C ARG A 318 4.77 6.47 20.38
N LYS A 319 5.65 7.13 21.15
CA LYS A 319 7.11 7.04 20.99
C LYS A 319 7.75 5.88 21.76
N THR A 320 6.99 5.10 22.52
CA THR A 320 7.53 4.01 23.35
C THR A 320 8.28 2.97 22.51
N ASN A 321 7.80 2.73 21.29
CA ASN A 321 8.41 1.79 20.35
C ASN A 321 9.55 2.41 19.48
N LEU A 322 10.04 3.59 19.87
CA LEU A 322 11.28 4.16 19.33
C LEU A 322 12.44 3.82 20.27
N ILE A 323 13.26 2.83 19.92
CA ILE A 323 14.39 2.39 20.76
C ILE A 323 15.52 3.43 20.71
N VAL A 324 15.70 4.17 21.80
CA VAL A 324 16.68 5.25 21.91
C VAL A 324 18.01 4.80 22.54
N ALA A 325 18.01 3.63 23.19
CA ALA A 325 19.20 3.06 23.81
C ALA A 325 19.03 1.53 23.95
N TYR A 326 20.15 0.81 23.89
CA TYR A 326 20.24 -0.63 24.14
C TYR A 326 21.66 -1.04 24.51
N THR A 327 21.82 -2.14 25.23
CA THR A 327 23.13 -2.78 25.42
C THR A 327 23.33 -3.82 24.32
N GLY A 328 24.37 -3.69 23.51
CA GLY A 328 24.69 -4.62 22.43
C GLY A 328 25.15 -6.00 22.92
N SER A 329 25.13 -7.00 22.03
CA SER A 329 25.70 -8.33 22.30
C SER A 329 27.21 -8.31 22.58
N ASP A 330 27.87 -7.22 22.26
CA ASP A 330 29.26 -6.90 22.60
C ASP A 330 29.45 -6.31 23.99
N GLY A 331 28.36 -6.13 24.75
CA GLY A 331 28.35 -5.56 26.10
C GLY A 331 28.51 -4.03 26.14
N VAL A 332 28.39 -3.35 25.00
CA VAL A 332 28.50 -1.89 24.92
C VAL A 332 27.12 -1.25 25.02
N ASP A 333 27.00 -0.18 25.81
CA ASP A 333 25.79 0.62 25.92
C ASP A 333 25.75 1.65 24.79
N TYR A 334 24.78 1.48 23.87
CA TYR A 334 24.51 2.39 22.77
C TYR A 334 23.35 3.32 23.10
N ASN A 335 23.54 4.60 22.84
CA ASN A 335 22.53 5.64 23.04
C ASN A 335 22.88 6.88 22.19
N ARG A 336 22.15 7.98 22.34
CA ARG A 336 22.38 9.22 21.56
C ARG A 336 23.78 9.81 21.75
N GLN A 337 24.42 9.63 22.89
CA GLN A 337 25.76 10.11 23.19
C GLN A 337 26.85 9.14 22.74
N ASN A 338 26.53 7.86 22.65
CA ASN A 338 27.38 6.78 22.15
C ASN A 338 26.61 5.97 21.08
N PRO A 339 26.35 6.58 19.89
CA PRO A 339 25.30 6.06 19.01
C PRO A 339 25.69 4.84 18.17
N SER A 340 26.98 4.56 17.98
CA SER A 340 27.45 3.68 16.89
C SER A 340 26.83 4.08 15.53
N THR A 341 26.96 3.21 14.53
CA THR A 341 26.27 3.40 13.23
C THR A 341 24.77 3.16 13.30
N PHE A 342 24.29 2.55 14.40
CA PHE A 342 22.88 2.14 14.53
C PHE A 342 21.95 3.17 15.15
N LEU A 343 22.48 4.20 15.80
CA LEU A 343 21.71 5.29 16.45
C LEU A 343 22.19 6.68 16.04
N ASN A 344 23.10 6.78 15.07
CA ASN A 344 23.71 8.06 14.68
C ASN A 344 22.70 9.04 14.05
N TYR A 345 21.70 8.56 13.35
CA TYR A 345 20.64 9.40 12.77
C TYR A 345 19.41 9.55 13.65
N GLY A 346 19.13 8.53 14.48
CA GLY A 346 17.97 8.52 15.35
C GLY A 346 17.70 7.18 16.00
N PRO A 347 16.57 7.05 16.73
CA PRO A 347 16.17 5.81 17.36
C PRO A 347 15.76 4.73 16.34
N ARG A 348 15.69 3.49 16.82
CA ARG A 348 15.18 2.38 16.02
C ARG A 348 13.66 2.37 16.00
N PRO A 349 13.02 2.38 14.83
CA PRO A 349 11.56 2.45 14.72
C PRO A 349 10.95 1.05 14.81
N LEU A 350 10.52 0.64 16.00
CA LEU A 350 9.97 -0.69 16.24
C LEU A 350 8.46 -0.66 16.49
N LYS A 351 7.70 0.09 15.69
CA LYS A 351 6.25 0.20 15.87
C LYS A 351 5.52 -1.13 15.74
N MET A 352 5.85 -1.90 14.70
CA MET A 352 5.35 -3.26 14.51
C MET A 352 6.23 -4.20 15.33
N ASP A 353 6.06 -4.18 16.65
CA ASP A 353 6.90 -4.84 17.64
C ASP A 353 6.24 -6.09 18.19
N GLY A 354 7.05 -6.94 18.74
CA GLY A 354 6.63 -7.93 19.71
C GLY A 354 6.69 -9.37 19.26
N ASP A 355 7.24 -9.69 18.09
CA ASP A 355 7.54 -11.08 17.75
C ASP A 355 8.95 -11.46 18.20
N TRP A 356 9.13 -11.49 19.52
CA TRP A 356 10.40 -11.85 20.13
C TRP A 356 10.71 -13.34 20.09
N ASP A 357 9.73 -14.17 19.72
CA ASP A 357 9.86 -15.62 19.57
C ASP A 357 10.04 -16.05 18.11
N ARG A 358 10.13 -15.10 17.17
CA ARG A 358 10.28 -15.40 15.73
C ARG A 358 11.51 -16.28 15.49
N THR A 359 11.36 -17.26 14.62
CA THR A 359 12.42 -18.22 14.23
C THR A 359 13.00 -17.94 12.86
N SER A 360 12.54 -16.91 12.16
CA SER A 360 12.96 -16.51 10.82
C SER A 360 13.14 -14.99 10.75
N GLU A 361 13.41 -14.47 9.57
CA GLU A 361 13.46 -13.03 9.28
C GLU A 361 12.07 -12.39 9.26
N LEU A 362 11.02 -13.20 9.21
CA LEU A 362 9.63 -12.77 9.12
C LEU A 362 8.97 -12.79 10.51
N SER A 363 8.00 -11.94 10.70
CA SER A 363 7.22 -11.77 11.92
C SER A 363 5.75 -12.10 11.69
N GLU A 364 5.06 -12.58 12.74
CA GLU A 364 3.61 -12.78 12.75
C GLU A 364 2.83 -11.51 13.18
N VAL A 365 3.47 -10.37 13.25
CA VAL A 365 2.77 -9.10 13.49
C VAL A 365 2.07 -8.67 12.20
N ASP A 366 0.76 -8.44 12.28
CA ASP A 366 -0.05 -7.99 11.14
C ASP A 366 0.41 -6.62 10.64
N ILE A 367 0.33 -6.39 9.32
CA ILE A 367 0.60 -5.08 8.72
C ILE A 367 -0.73 -4.32 8.68
N ILE A 368 -0.92 -3.40 9.62
CA ILE A 368 -2.13 -2.57 9.69
C ILE A 368 -1.99 -1.41 8.71
N GLU A 369 -2.88 -1.39 7.70
CA GLU A 369 -2.85 -0.41 6.63
C GLU A 369 -3.78 0.78 6.89
N TYR A 370 -5.01 0.51 7.33
CA TYR A 370 -6.01 1.55 7.57
C TYR A 370 -6.75 1.32 8.87
N ARG A 371 -6.95 2.40 9.63
CA ARG A 371 -7.60 2.34 10.93
C ARG A 371 -8.43 3.59 11.26
N TYR A 372 -9.32 3.46 12.23
CA TYR A 372 -10.34 4.46 12.56
C TYR A 372 -9.78 5.84 12.96
N ALA A 373 -8.58 5.89 13.56
CA ALA A 373 -7.91 7.16 13.86
C ALA A 373 -7.75 8.04 12.61
N ASP A 374 -7.52 7.43 11.44
CA ASP A 374 -7.40 8.16 10.20
C ASP A 374 -8.75 8.78 9.76
N VAL A 375 -9.85 8.08 9.97
CA VAL A 375 -11.20 8.64 9.73
C VAL A 375 -11.44 9.89 10.56
N LEU A 376 -11.06 9.87 11.86
CA LEU A 376 -11.25 11.00 12.77
C LEU A 376 -10.40 12.21 12.38
N LEU A 377 -9.10 11.98 12.10
CA LEU A 377 -8.21 13.09 11.70
C LEU A 377 -8.53 13.61 10.30
N SER A 378 -8.98 12.76 9.38
CA SER A 378 -9.46 13.18 8.05
C SER A 378 -10.75 14.00 8.14
N LYS A 379 -11.68 13.63 9.04
CA LYS A 379 -12.87 14.45 9.33
C LYS A 379 -12.48 15.81 9.89
N ALA A 380 -11.56 15.87 10.87
CA ALA A 380 -11.08 17.12 11.44
C ALA A 380 -10.46 18.04 10.36
N GLU A 381 -9.68 17.45 9.44
CA GLU A 381 -9.07 18.14 8.32
C GLU A 381 -10.12 18.73 7.37
N ALA A 382 -11.13 17.93 7.00
CA ALA A 382 -12.21 18.35 6.11
C ALA A 382 -13.03 19.50 6.72
N ILE A 383 -13.41 19.39 7.99
CA ILE A 383 -14.13 20.47 8.71
C ILE A 383 -13.31 21.75 8.69
N ALA A 384 -12.02 21.67 9.05
CA ALA A 384 -11.16 22.85 9.11
C ALA A 384 -11.01 23.56 7.75
N ASN A 385 -10.92 22.80 6.66
CA ASN A 385 -10.82 23.35 5.30
C ASN A 385 -12.14 23.92 4.78
N LEU A 386 -13.30 23.37 5.19
CA LEU A 386 -14.62 23.86 4.76
C LEU A 386 -15.08 25.08 5.53
N SER A 387 -14.84 25.12 6.84
CA SER A 387 -15.47 26.07 7.75
C SER A 387 -14.48 26.85 8.62
N GLY A 388 -13.18 26.60 8.45
CA GLY A 388 -12.15 27.03 9.40
C GLY A 388 -12.08 26.10 10.61
N PRO A 389 -11.07 26.28 11.50
CA PRO A 389 -10.95 25.49 12.73
C PRO A 389 -12.18 25.68 13.63
N THR A 390 -12.82 24.58 13.99
CA THR A 390 -13.97 24.53 14.88
C THR A 390 -13.67 23.69 16.12
N GLN A 391 -14.51 23.83 17.17
CA GLN A 391 -14.39 22.98 18.36
C GLN A 391 -14.59 21.49 18.01
N GLU A 392 -15.53 21.16 17.08
CA GLU A 392 -15.74 19.80 16.61
C GLU A 392 -14.45 19.23 16.00
N ALA A 393 -13.78 19.97 15.10
CA ALA A 393 -12.52 19.52 14.52
C ALA A 393 -11.43 19.33 15.57
N MET A 394 -11.34 20.22 16.56
CA MET A 394 -10.38 20.11 17.66
C MET A 394 -10.70 18.91 18.57
N ASP A 395 -11.96 18.63 18.84
CA ASP A 395 -12.38 17.51 19.68
C ASP A 395 -12.03 16.16 19.04
N LEU A 396 -12.10 16.06 17.70
CA LEU A 396 -11.64 14.87 16.97
C LEU A 396 -10.13 14.64 17.15
N VAL A 397 -9.33 15.69 17.03
CA VAL A 397 -7.88 15.61 17.30
C VAL A 397 -7.61 15.24 18.75
N ASN A 398 -8.35 15.83 19.68
CA ASN A 398 -8.19 15.58 21.11
C ASN A 398 -8.56 14.16 21.53
N GLN A 399 -9.42 13.44 20.79
CA GLN A 399 -9.66 12.01 21.04
C GLN A 399 -8.37 11.20 20.82
N ILE A 400 -7.61 11.49 19.76
CA ILE A 400 -6.33 10.84 19.47
C ILE A 400 -5.31 11.16 20.57
N ARG A 401 -5.21 12.43 20.95
CA ARG A 401 -4.31 12.89 22.01
C ARG A 401 -4.60 12.25 23.37
N ASN A 402 -5.87 12.18 23.74
CA ASN A 402 -6.29 11.55 25.00
C ASN A 402 -5.89 10.08 25.04
N ARG A 403 -6.09 9.33 23.93
CA ARG A 403 -5.63 7.95 23.81
C ARG A 403 -4.10 7.85 23.92
N ALA A 404 -3.36 8.85 23.41
CA ALA A 404 -1.91 8.94 23.51
C ALA A 404 -1.39 9.43 24.90
N ASN A 405 -2.28 9.58 25.89
CA ASN A 405 -2.00 10.08 27.23
C ASN A 405 -1.50 11.53 27.26
N LEU A 406 -2.04 12.37 26.36
CA LEU A 406 -1.67 13.77 26.22
C LEU A 406 -2.82 14.70 26.61
N SER A 407 -2.48 15.91 27.02
CA SER A 407 -3.45 16.98 27.28
C SER A 407 -4.10 17.46 25.98
N ASN A 408 -5.34 17.92 26.12
CA ASN A 408 -6.08 18.52 25.01
C ASN A 408 -5.39 19.77 24.47
N PHE A 409 -5.39 19.93 23.16
CA PHE A 409 -5.14 21.20 22.52
C PHE A 409 -6.36 22.13 22.71
N LEU A 410 -6.09 23.42 22.83
CA LEU A 410 -7.12 24.44 22.91
C LEU A 410 -7.33 25.07 21.53
N LEU A 411 -8.57 25.17 21.10
CA LEU A 411 -8.89 25.80 19.81
C LEU A 411 -8.33 27.23 19.68
N ALA A 412 -8.27 27.97 20.78
CA ALA A 412 -7.73 29.33 20.79
C ALA A 412 -6.27 29.46 20.34
N ASP A 413 -5.46 28.41 20.56
CA ASP A 413 -4.05 28.38 20.16
C ASP A 413 -3.89 28.12 18.66
N TYR A 414 -4.88 27.48 18.02
CA TYR A 414 -4.91 27.04 16.63
C TYR A 414 -6.07 27.64 15.83
N ALA A 415 -6.44 28.88 16.12
CA ALA A 415 -7.62 29.53 15.56
C ALA A 415 -7.50 29.89 14.05
N SER A 416 -6.31 29.90 13.46
CA SER A 416 -6.14 30.06 12.01
C SER A 416 -6.00 28.71 11.34
N LEU A 417 -6.47 28.60 10.07
CA LEU A 417 -6.37 27.37 9.29
C LEU A 417 -4.92 26.86 9.20
N ASP A 418 -3.96 27.72 8.88
CA ASP A 418 -2.55 27.35 8.75
C ASP A 418 -2.00 26.72 10.04
N LYS A 419 -2.26 27.35 11.19
CA LYS A 419 -1.82 26.79 12.48
C LYS A 419 -2.49 25.45 12.81
N PHE A 420 -3.79 25.34 12.49
CA PHE A 420 -4.52 24.11 12.71
C PHE A 420 -3.97 22.97 11.84
N ILE A 421 -3.69 23.25 10.56
CA ILE A 421 -3.13 22.28 9.64
C ILE A 421 -1.70 21.90 10.02
N ASP A 422 -0.85 22.85 10.40
CA ASP A 422 0.52 22.53 10.86
C ASP A 422 0.50 21.62 12.11
N MET A 423 -0.39 21.90 13.06
CA MET A 423 -0.63 21.04 14.23
C MET A 423 -1.16 19.65 13.81
N LEU A 424 -2.18 19.62 12.94
CA LEU A 424 -2.80 18.38 12.48
C LEU A 424 -1.79 17.48 11.73
N LEU A 425 -0.94 18.05 10.88
CA LEU A 425 0.11 17.31 10.18
C LEU A 425 1.10 16.69 11.17
N MET A 426 1.50 17.40 12.22
CA MET A 426 2.37 16.82 13.24
C MET A 426 1.67 15.70 14.02
N GLU A 427 0.40 15.90 14.39
CA GLU A 427 -0.39 14.88 15.08
C GLU A 427 -0.56 13.63 14.23
N ARG A 428 -0.82 13.79 12.91
CA ARG A 428 -0.86 12.68 11.95
C ARG A 428 0.48 11.98 11.83
N GLY A 429 1.60 12.72 11.79
CA GLY A 429 2.95 12.14 11.79
C GLY A 429 3.22 11.32 13.03
N HIS A 430 2.86 11.81 14.23
CA HIS A 430 3.00 11.07 15.50
C HIS A 430 2.08 9.86 15.58
N GLU A 431 0.94 9.91 14.92
CA GLU A 431 -0.05 8.85 14.94
C GLU A 431 0.28 7.72 13.94
N PHE A 432 0.63 8.07 12.70
CA PHE A 432 0.74 7.13 11.56
C PHE A 432 2.17 6.79 11.13
N TRP A 433 3.19 7.15 11.92
CA TRP A 433 4.57 6.81 11.56
C TRP A 433 4.74 5.31 11.31
N CYS A 434 5.41 4.97 10.22
CA CYS A 434 5.70 3.59 9.82
C CYS A 434 4.46 2.67 9.75
N GLU A 435 3.39 3.16 9.13
CA GLU A 435 2.21 2.36 8.80
C GLU A 435 2.11 2.15 7.28
N ASN A 436 1.28 2.93 6.59
CA ASN A 436 1.04 2.83 5.14
C ASN A 436 1.78 3.90 4.32
N GLY A 437 2.55 4.78 4.96
CA GLY A 437 3.28 5.87 4.30
C GLY A 437 2.38 7.03 3.82
N GLU A 438 1.12 7.08 4.21
CA GLU A 438 0.17 8.13 3.80
C GLU A 438 0.54 9.52 4.35
N TYR A 439 1.41 9.60 5.35
CA TYR A 439 1.92 10.86 5.84
C TYR A 439 2.67 11.66 4.75
N ARG A 440 3.27 10.97 3.78
CA ARG A 440 3.87 11.61 2.60
C ARG A 440 2.82 12.38 1.78
N ALA A 441 1.69 11.75 1.47
CA ALA A 441 0.58 12.38 0.76
C ALA A 441 0.00 13.57 1.54
N ASP A 442 -0.10 13.46 2.87
CA ASP A 442 -0.53 14.54 3.75
C ASP A 442 0.41 15.77 3.63
N LEU A 443 1.73 15.55 3.64
CA LEU A 443 2.72 16.62 3.46
C LEU A 443 2.67 17.24 2.06
N ILE A 444 2.48 16.44 1.01
CA ILE A 444 2.34 16.92 -0.38
C ILE A 444 1.12 17.83 -0.50
N ARG A 445 -0.02 17.42 0.07
CA ARG A 445 -1.29 18.17 -0.01
C ARG A 445 -1.18 19.61 0.47
N TYR A 446 -0.28 19.88 1.41
CA TYR A 446 -0.02 21.21 1.97
C TYR A 446 1.33 21.81 1.56
N ASN A 447 2.01 21.26 0.56
CA ASN A 447 3.32 21.72 0.04
C ASN A 447 4.42 21.74 1.12
N LYS A 448 4.39 20.77 2.05
CA LYS A 448 5.34 20.66 3.17
C LYS A 448 6.42 19.58 2.95
N LEU A 449 6.29 18.74 1.92
CA LEU A 449 7.19 17.59 1.73
C LEU A 449 8.63 18.04 1.48
N THR A 450 8.86 18.92 0.51
CA THR A 450 10.21 19.39 0.16
C THR A 450 10.86 20.19 1.29
N GLU A 451 10.08 20.97 2.04
CA GLU A 451 10.56 21.64 3.25
C GLU A 451 11.03 20.61 4.30
N ARG A 452 10.27 19.55 4.50
CA ARG A 452 10.60 18.48 5.43
C ARG A 452 11.88 17.74 5.02
N ILE A 453 12.04 17.42 3.74
CA ILE A 453 13.22 16.73 3.22
C ILE A 453 14.46 17.62 3.40
N LYS A 454 14.37 18.92 3.09
CA LYS A 454 15.48 19.87 3.29
C LYS A 454 15.95 19.92 4.74
N LEU A 455 15.01 19.87 5.68
CA LEU A 455 15.33 19.88 7.12
C LEU A 455 16.16 18.67 7.53
N ILE A 456 15.99 17.51 6.90
CA ILE A 456 16.55 16.24 7.35
C ILE A 456 17.76 15.81 6.52
N ALA A 457 17.68 15.97 5.21
CA ALA A 457 18.70 15.49 4.26
C ALA A 457 19.52 16.62 3.61
N GLY A 458 19.17 17.89 3.87
CA GLY A 458 19.74 19.03 3.16
C GLY A 458 19.02 19.33 1.85
N ASP A 459 19.45 20.37 1.14
CA ASP A 459 18.73 20.93 0.00
C ASP A 459 19.31 20.58 -1.38
N GLN A 460 20.44 19.86 -1.42
CA GLN A 460 21.26 19.68 -2.63
C GLN A 460 20.50 19.11 -3.83
N PHE A 461 19.56 18.18 -3.62
CA PHE A 461 18.82 17.49 -4.68
C PHE A 461 17.30 17.71 -4.62
N VAL A 462 16.85 18.52 -3.67
CA VAL A 462 15.41 18.66 -3.39
C VAL A 462 14.79 19.65 -4.36
N GLU A 463 13.89 19.15 -5.19
CA GLU A 463 13.14 19.90 -6.19
C GLU A 463 11.66 19.51 -6.16
N ASP A 464 10.75 20.50 -6.19
CA ASP A 464 9.31 20.24 -6.24
C ASP A 464 8.90 19.43 -7.47
N ALA A 465 9.64 19.56 -8.57
CA ALA A 465 9.43 18.78 -9.78
C ALA A 465 9.64 17.26 -9.59
N LYS A 466 10.34 16.85 -8.51
CA LYS A 466 10.62 15.45 -8.19
C LYS A 466 9.69 14.86 -7.12
N ILE A 467 8.64 15.55 -6.75
CA ILE A 467 7.63 15.00 -5.83
C ILE A 467 7.00 13.73 -6.40
N LEU A 468 6.68 13.71 -7.70
CA LEU A 468 6.32 12.49 -8.39
C LEU A 468 7.57 11.71 -8.78
N PHE A 469 7.52 10.39 -8.63
CA PHE A 469 8.62 9.52 -9.02
C PHE A 469 8.78 9.42 -10.55
N PRO A 470 9.98 9.12 -11.03
CA PRO A 470 10.21 8.89 -12.46
C PRO A 470 9.66 7.54 -12.89
N PHE A 471 9.22 7.46 -14.13
CA PHE A 471 9.08 6.18 -14.82
C PHE A 471 10.43 5.68 -15.31
N SER A 472 10.61 4.37 -15.41
CA SER A 472 11.87 3.79 -15.89
C SER A 472 12.15 4.19 -17.34
N LEU A 473 13.44 4.22 -17.71
CA LEU A 473 13.83 4.45 -19.10
C LEU A 473 13.22 3.43 -20.05
N LYS A 474 13.02 2.19 -19.60
CA LYS A 474 12.36 1.13 -20.35
C LYS A 474 10.96 1.57 -20.77
N ASN A 475 10.13 2.04 -19.84
CA ASN A 475 8.77 2.48 -20.14
C ASN A 475 8.74 3.65 -21.13
N ILE A 476 9.66 4.60 -20.98
CA ILE A 476 9.74 5.76 -21.87
C ILE A 476 10.12 5.33 -23.30
N ILE A 477 11.09 4.43 -23.44
CA ILE A 477 11.53 3.93 -24.75
C ILE A 477 10.44 3.07 -25.43
N GLU A 478 9.84 2.15 -24.68
CA GLU A 478 8.76 1.27 -25.18
C GLU A 478 7.51 2.07 -25.51
N GLY A 479 7.27 3.17 -24.82
CA GLY A 479 6.15 4.08 -25.04
C GLY A 479 6.23 4.90 -26.35
N LYS A 480 7.37 4.91 -27.06
CA LYS A 480 7.56 5.52 -28.39
C LYS A 480 6.97 6.93 -28.54
N GLY A 481 7.04 7.72 -27.46
CA GLY A 481 6.52 9.10 -27.41
C GLY A 481 5.04 9.23 -27.00
N ALA A 482 4.27 8.14 -26.92
CA ALA A 482 2.94 8.17 -26.34
C ALA A 482 3.00 8.22 -24.80
N PHE A 483 4.02 7.58 -24.21
CA PHE A 483 4.25 7.57 -22.78
C PHE A 483 5.26 8.67 -22.39
N VAL A 484 4.81 9.66 -21.65
CA VAL A 484 5.61 10.87 -21.30
C VAL A 484 6.10 10.78 -19.85
N GLN A 485 7.36 11.15 -19.63
CA GLN A 485 8.00 11.20 -18.32
C GLN A 485 7.40 12.31 -17.43
N ASN A 486 7.51 12.13 -16.13
CA ASN A 486 7.20 13.17 -15.16
C ASN A 486 8.21 14.36 -15.25
N PRO A 487 7.79 15.59 -14.92
CA PRO A 487 8.70 16.73 -14.84
C PRO A 487 9.90 16.47 -13.91
N GLY A 488 11.05 17.08 -14.20
CA GLY A 488 12.28 16.95 -13.39
C GLY A 488 13.20 15.79 -13.79
N TYR A 489 12.87 15.01 -14.81
CA TYR A 489 13.63 13.82 -15.23
C TYR A 489 13.96 13.79 -16.73
N ASN A 490 14.28 14.91 -17.32
CA ASN A 490 14.65 15.04 -18.75
C ASN A 490 16.06 14.55 -19.03
#